data_cebf5cc2a4859fedc1a9b0efa9941e4e
#
_entry.id   cebf5cc2a4859fedc1a9b0efa9941e4e
#
_cell.length_a   1.000
_cell.length_b   1.000
_cell.length_c   1.000
_cell.angle_alpha   90.00
_cell.angle_beta   90.00
_cell.angle_gamma   90.00
#
_symmetry.space_group_name_H-M   'P 1'
#
loop_
_entity.id
_entity.type
_entity.pdbx_description
1 polymer ?
#
loop_
_entity_poly.entity_id
_entity_poly.type
_entity_poly.pdbx_seq_one_letter_code
_entity_poly.pdbx_strand_id
1 'polypeptide(L)'
;MMKIMNSDKEEMQRLCNFVRENVEKHDYEKCKEKIMRAMSEFPHAAEPHNLMGIVLEKEGNHVTAMRHFRAAWELDPAYLPTRENLEAFGAFPQNGPYVFDESDCKD
;
A
#
# COMPACT_ATOMS: atom_id res chain seq x y z
N MET A 1 24.40 9.23 -8.65
CA MET A 1 23.81 9.28 -8.40
C MET A 1 22.89 9.40 -8.01
N MET A 2 22.40 9.24 -7.79
CA MET A 2 21.54 9.18 -7.54
C MET A 2 20.57 9.85 -7.60
N LYS A 3 20.02 10.23 -8.01
CA LYS A 3 19.16 10.87 -8.24
C LYS A 3 17.98 10.34 -8.72
N ILE A 4 17.73 9.80 -8.83
CA ILE A 4 16.75 9.09 -9.07
C ILE A 4 15.65 9.07 -8.15
N MET A 5 15.77 9.49 -6.94
CA MET A 5 14.81 9.51 -5.90
C MET A 5 13.53 10.19 -6.27
N ASN A 6 13.57 11.32 -6.97
CA ASN A 6 12.34 12.01 -7.38
C ASN A 6 11.53 11.19 -8.34
N SER A 7 12.23 10.51 -9.25
CA SER A 7 11.57 9.68 -10.24
C SER A 7 10.86 8.50 -9.57
N ASP A 8 11.51 7.89 -8.57
CA ASP A 8 10.92 6.79 -7.84
C ASP A 8 9.69 7.23 -7.06
N LYS A 9 9.78 8.40 -6.43
CA LYS A 9 8.64 8.93 -5.69
C LYS A 9 7.46 9.20 -6.60
N GLU A 10 7.73 9.71 -7.79
CA GLU A 10 6.67 9.96 -8.75
C GLU A 10 6.03 8.67 -9.21
N GLU A 11 6.85 7.63 -9.43
CA GLU A 11 6.32 6.33 -9.79
C GLU A 11 5.44 5.77 -8.69
N MET A 12 5.89 5.89 -7.44
CA MET A 12 5.10 5.39 -6.32
C MET A 12 3.80 6.18 -6.18
N GLN A 13 3.85 7.50 -6.43
CA GLN A 13 2.64 8.31 -6.35
C GLN A 13 1.65 7.92 -7.44
N ARG A 14 2.14 7.67 -8.65
CA ARG A 14 1.27 7.22 -9.74
C ARG A 14 0.65 5.87 -9.41
N LEU A 15 1.42 4.98 -8.80
CA LEU A 15 0.90 3.68 -8.39
C LEU A 15 -0.21 3.85 -7.36
N CYS A 16 0.02 4.69 -6.35
CA CYS A 16 -0.99 4.94 -5.33
C CYS A 16 -2.27 5.48 -5.94
N ASN A 17 -2.14 6.44 -6.85
CA ASN A 17 -3.32 7.03 -7.50
C ASN A 17 -4.07 6.00 -8.34
N PHE A 18 -3.33 5.16 -9.06
CA PHE A 18 -3.93 4.11 -9.87
C PHE A 18 -4.71 3.12 -9.00
N VAL A 19 -4.11 2.69 -7.91
CA VAL A 19 -4.74 1.72 -7.03
C VAL A 19 -5.97 2.31 -6.36
N ARG A 20 -5.86 3.55 -5.85
CA ARG A 20 -7.00 4.22 -5.23
C ARG A 20 -8.20 4.26 -6.18
N GLU A 21 -7.93 4.65 -7.41
CA GLU A 21 -8.97 4.78 -8.42
C GLU A 21 -9.61 3.45 -8.76
N ASN A 22 -8.79 2.43 -8.93
CA ASN A 22 -9.29 1.13 -9.38
C ASN A 22 -9.87 0.28 -8.26
N VAL A 23 -9.47 0.54 -7.02
CA VAL A 23 -10.10 -0.09 -5.87
C VAL A 23 -11.58 0.36 -5.78
N GLU A 24 -11.83 1.63 -6.05
CA GLU A 24 -13.19 2.12 -6.04
C GLU A 24 -14.05 1.48 -7.11
N LYS A 25 -13.42 1.11 -8.22
CA LYS A 25 -14.11 0.41 -9.30
C LYS A 25 -14.18 -1.09 -9.09
N HIS A 26 -13.62 -1.57 -8.00
CA HIS A 26 -13.55 -3.00 -7.66
C HIS A 26 -12.75 -3.78 -8.70
N ASP A 27 -11.79 -3.13 -9.36
CA ASP A 27 -10.94 -3.77 -10.35
C ASP A 27 -9.66 -4.26 -9.68
N TYR A 28 -9.82 -5.25 -8.79
CA TYR A 28 -8.74 -5.69 -7.93
C TYR A 28 -7.63 -6.42 -8.67
N GLU A 29 -7.98 -7.15 -9.72
CA GLU A 29 -6.95 -7.87 -10.49
C GLU A 29 -5.99 -6.91 -11.15
N LYS A 30 -6.52 -5.84 -11.71
CA LYS A 30 -5.69 -4.84 -12.35
C LYS A 30 -4.77 -4.17 -11.33
N CYS A 31 -5.29 -3.90 -10.14
CA CYS A 31 -4.49 -3.33 -9.06
C CYS A 31 -3.35 -4.26 -8.70
N LYS A 32 -3.65 -5.54 -8.51
CA LYS A 32 -2.64 -6.50 -8.08
C LYS A 32 -1.55 -6.69 -9.12
N GLU A 33 -1.92 -6.70 -10.40
CA GLU A 33 -0.92 -6.81 -11.45
C GLU A 33 0.07 -5.65 -11.42
N LYS A 34 -0.48 -4.45 -11.30
CA LYS A 34 0.36 -3.26 -11.30
C LYS A 34 1.25 -3.22 -10.06
N ILE A 35 0.68 -3.59 -8.91
CA ILE A 35 1.41 -3.60 -7.66
C ILE A 35 2.54 -4.63 -7.71
N MET A 36 2.27 -5.82 -8.24
CA MET A 36 3.29 -6.86 -8.30
C MET A 36 4.44 -6.46 -9.19
N ARG A 37 4.14 -5.76 -10.29
CA ARG A 37 5.20 -5.25 -11.14
C ARG A 37 6.05 -4.24 -10.37
N ALA A 38 5.41 -3.37 -9.59
CA ALA A 38 6.15 -2.39 -8.81
C ALA A 38 7.02 -3.05 -7.74
N MET A 39 6.52 -4.12 -7.12
CA MET A 39 7.31 -4.87 -6.15
C MET A 39 8.59 -5.40 -6.79
N SER A 40 8.48 -5.86 -8.03
CA SER A 40 9.62 -6.37 -8.76
C SER A 40 10.63 -5.28 -9.09
N GLU A 41 10.12 -4.11 -9.48
CA GLU A 41 10.99 -3.00 -9.87
C GLU A 41 11.58 -2.25 -8.68
N PHE A 42 10.85 -2.19 -7.59
CA PHE A 42 11.25 -1.44 -6.41
C PHE A 42 11.15 -2.33 -5.16
N PRO A 43 12.05 -3.33 -5.07
CA PRO A 43 11.92 -4.33 -4.00
C PRO A 43 12.11 -3.79 -2.59
N HIS A 44 12.71 -2.61 -2.47
CA HIS A 44 12.92 -2.01 -1.14
C HIS A 44 11.88 -0.97 -0.76
N ALA A 45 10.91 -0.74 -1.63
CA ALA A 45 9.88 0.27 -1.37
C ALA A 45 8.74 -0.32 -0.56
N ALA A 46 8.27 0.45 0.43
CA ALA A 46 7.15 0.03 1.26
C ALA A 46 5.81 0.21 0.57
N GLU A 47 5.71 1.20 -0.31
CA GLU A 47 4.44 1.58 -0.91
C GLU A 47 3.70 0.43 -1.60
N PRO A 48 4.37 -0.38 -2.44
CA PRO A 48 3.62 -1.47 -3.10
C PRO A 48 3.04 -2.47 -2.10
N HIS A 49 3.77 -2.77 -1.03
CA HIS A 49 3.27 -3.71 -0.03
C HIS A 49 2.08 -3.15 0.72
N ASN A 50 2.11 -1.84 1.03
CA ASN A 50 0.98 -1.19 1.67
C ASN A 50 -0.26 -1.27 0.79
N LEU A 51 -0.08 -0.99 -0.50
CA LEU A 51 -1.20 -1.04 -1.45
C LEU A 51 -1.74 -2.44 -1.63
N MET A 52 -0.85 -3.44 -1.67
CA MET A 52 -1.29 -4.82 -1.78
C MET A 52 -2.11 -5.22 -0.58
N GLY A 53 -1.69 -4.78 0.61
CA GLY A 53 -2.47 -5.05 1.81
C GLY A 53 -3.88 -4.51 1.71
N ILE A 54 -4.03 -3.29 1.18
CA ILE A 54 -5.35 -2.68 1.03
C ILE A 54 -6.23 -3.49 0.07
N VAL A 55 -5.67 -3.85 -1.08
CA VAL A 55 -6.44 -4.61 -2.07
C VAL A 55 -6.88 -5.95 -1.49
N LEU A 56 -5.98 -6.62 -0.78
CA LEU A 56 -6.29 -7.92 -0.18
C LEU A 56 -7.35 -7.80 0.91
N GLU A 57 -7.31 -6.72 1.71
CA GLU A 57 -8.37 -6.49 2.68
C GLU A 57 -9.71 -6.31 1.98
N LYS A 58 -9.73 -5.57 0.89
CA LYS A 58 -10.95 -5.37 0.13
C LYS A 58 -11.50 -6.69 -0.40
N GLU A 59 -10.60 -7.61 -0.73
CA GLU A 59 -11.01 -8.93 -1.22
C GLU A 59 -11.39 -9.88 -0.09
N GLY A 60 -11.21 -9.46 1.15
CA GLY A 60 -11.52 -10.31 2.28
C GLY A 60 -10.40 -11.24 2.70
N ASN A 61 -9.21 -11.06 2.13
CA ASN A 61 -8.07 -11.90 2.44
C ASN A 61 -7.21 -11.24 3.51
N HIS A 62 -7.73 -11.23 4.72
CA HIS A 62 -7.14 -10.47 5.82
C HIS A 62 -5.76 -10.98 6.22
N VAL A 63 -5.59 -12.28 6.28
CA VAL A 63 -4.32 -12.86 6.74
C VAL A 63 -3.17 -12.45 5.82
N THR A 64 -3.38 -12.58 4.51
CA THR A 64 -2.35 -12.21 3.56
C THR A 64 -2.15 -10.69 3.53
N ALA A 65 -3.25 -9.94 3.70
CA ALA A 65 -3.14 -8.49 3.76
C ALA A 65 -2.22 -8.05 4.90
N MET A 66 -2.38 -8.66 6.06
CA MET A 66 -1.56 -8.31 7.22
C MET A 66 -0.08 -8.65 6.98
N ARG A 67 0.19 -9.72 6.23
CA ARG A 67 1.57 -10.04 5.89
C ARG A 67 2.21 -8.94 5.05
N HIS A 68 1.45 -8.38 4.12
CA HIS A 68 1.98 -7.31 3.29
C HIS A 68 2.15 -6.02 4.08
N PHE A 69 1.22 -5.71 4.97
CA PHE A 69 1.39 -4.53 5.82
C PHE A 69 2.63 -4.66 6.70
N ARG A 70 2.88 -5.86 7.23
CA ARG A 70 4.07 -6.06 8.03
C ARG A 70 5.33 -5.98 7.20
N ALA A 71 5.30 -6.49 5.97
CA ALA A 71 6.44 -6.37 5.09
C ALA A 71 6.75 -4.90 4.79
N ALA A 72 5.71 -4.11 4.55
CA ALA A 72 5.89 -2.67 4.33
C ALA A 72 6.50 -2.00 5.56
N TRP A 73 6.03 -2.38 6.74
CA TRP A 73 6.55 -1.84 7.99
C TRP A 73 8.04 -2.13 8.14
N GLU A 74 8.44 -3.36 7.81
CA GLU A 74 9.84 -3.74 7.92
C GLU A 74 10.72 -3.01 6.92
N LEU A 75 10.19 -2.75 5.74
CA LEU A 75 10.95 -2.04 4.71
C LEU A 75 11.14 -0.57 5.07
N ASP A 76 10.12 0.06 5.63
CA ASP A 76 10.20 1.47 5.99
C ASP A 76 9.26 1.78 7.16
N PRO A 77 9.76 1.64 8.40
CA PRO A 77 8.90 1.90 9.57
C PRO A 77 8.42 3.35 9.67
N ALA A 78 9.06 4.26 8.94
CA ALA A 78 8.67 5.66 8.98
C ALA A 78 7.55 5.98 8.00
N TYR A 79 7.14 5.01 7.17
CA TYR A 79 6.07 5.23 6.20
C TYR A 79 4.73 5.14 6.93
N LEU A 80 4.16 6.30 7.23
CA LEU A 80 2.96 6.39 8.07
C LEU A 80 1.74 5.63 7.55
N PRO A 81 1.47 5.61 6.24
CA PRO A 81 0.29 4.87 5.77
C PRO A 81 0.22 3.44 6.26
N THR A 82 1.36 2.73 6.26
CA THR A 82 1.39 1.35 6.72
C THR A 82 1.05 1.25 8.20
N ARG A 83 1.61 2.16 9.00
CA ARG A 83 1.35 2.14 10.42
C ARG A 83 -0.14 2.33 10.71
N GLU A 84 -0.77 3.28 10.01
CA GLU A 84 -2.18 3.54 10.25
C GLU A 84 -3.05 2.39 9.79
N ASN A 85 -2.69 1.75 8.67
CA ASN A 85 -3.43 0.58 8.22
C ASN A 85 -3.28 -0.59 9.20
N LEU A 86 -2.07 -0.78 9.73
CA LEU A 86 -1.87 -1.82 10.72
C LEU A 86 -2.69 -1.58 11.98
N GLU A 87 -2.76 -0.33 12.42
CA GLU A 87 -3.56 0.00 13.59
C GLU A 87 -5.05 -0.21 13.34
N ALA A 88 -5.51 0.17 12.16
CA ALA A 88 -6.93 0.06 11.85
C ALA A 88 -7.38 -1.37 11.61
N PHE A 89 -6.59 -2.14 10.87
CA PHE A 89 -7.02 -3.46 10.42
C PHE A 89 -6.39 -4.61 11.18
N GLY A 90 -5.37 -4.32 11.97
CA GLY A 90 -4.81 -5.31 12.88
C GLY A 90 -5.59 -5.44 14.17
N ALA A 91 -6.48 -4.49 14.45
CA ALA A 91 -7.29 -4.52 15.66
C ALA A 91 -8.63 -5.20 15.39
N PHE A 92 -9.36 -5.46 16.46
CA PHE A 92 -10.67 -6.06 16.34
C PHE A 92 -11.64 -5.30 17.23
N PRO A 93 -12.74 -4.73 16.68
CA PRO A 93 -13.15 -4.81 15.27
C PRO A 93 -12.28 -3.94 14.36
N GLN A 94 -12.18 -4.35 13.15
CA GLN A 94 -11.45 -3.59 12.14
C GLN A 94 -12.28 -2.40 11.73
N ASN A 95 -11.66 -1.24 11.70
CA ASN A 95 -12.41 -0.06 11.32
C ASN A 95 -11.47 1.02 10.82
N GLY A 96 -12.05 2.04 10.22
CA GLY A 96 -11.31 3.16 9.71
C GLY A 96 -11.13 3.09 8.21
N PRO A 97 -10.83 4.21 7.59
CA PRO A 97 -10.59 4.24 6.15
C PRO A 97 -9.24 3.66 5.81
N TYR A 98 -9.12 3.21 4.58
CA TYR A 98 -7.82 2.75 4.07
C TYR A 98 -6.91 3.95 3.83
N VAL A 99 -5.64 3.76 4.11
CA VAL A 99 -4.65 4.82 3.95
C VAL A 99 -3.73 4.44 2.79
N PHE A 100 -3.99 5.03 1.63
CA PHE A 100 -3.27 4.70 0.41
C PHE A 100 -1.90 5.37 0.35
N ASP A 101 -1.82 6.60 0.79
CA ASP A 101 -0.56 7.33 0.82
C ASP A 101 -0.61 8.35 1.94
N GLU A 102 0.46 9.13 2.07
CA GLU A 102 0.57 10.04 3.20
C GLU A 102 -0.50 11.13 3.21
N SER A 103 -1.10 11.42 2.07
CA SER A 103 -2.16 12.42 2.02
C SER A 103 -3.42 11.95 2.76
N ASP A 104 -3.58 10.65 2.96
CA ASP A 104 -4.72 10.09 3.67
C ASP A 104 -4.47 9.94 5.16
N CYS A 105 -3.27 10.18 5.63
CA CYS A 105 -2.93 9.99 7.04
C CYS A 105 -3.64 11.01 7.92
N LYS A 106 -3.96 10.58 9.13
CA LYS A 106 -4.54 11.49 10.11
C LYS A 106 -3.47 12.38 10.68
N ASP A 107 -3.85 13.59 11.01
CA ASP A 107 -2.94 14.55 11.64
C ASP A 107 -2.75 14.28 13.12
#